data_5879fe1bbf51eb6fef11ed72b5fd1246
#
_entry.id   5879fe1bbf51eb6fef11ed72b5fd1246
#
_cell.length_a   1.000
_cell.length_b   1.000
_cell.length_c   1.000
_cell.angle_alpha   90.00
_cell.angle_beta   90.00
_cell.angle_gamma   90.00
#
_symmetry.space_group_name_H-M   'P 1'
#
loop_
_entity.id
_entity.type
_entity.pdbx_description
1 polymer ?
#
loop_
_entity_poly.entity_id
_entity_poly.type
_entity_poly.pdbx_seq_one_letter_code
_entity_poly.pdbx_strand_id
1 'polypeptide(L)'
;MKKIIFPLFLLVFVFACSTTSGKEVKSLRGDADIPAASNPPVGMDWKPEDASVARTFEHQPPLIPHAVNEYNITTAQNDCLDCHGVPDSGAPKPYKSHYSDRDGKATEQVSGLWYFCTQCHVGQVEAKPLVENTFKAK
;
A
#
# COMPACT_ATOMS: atom_id res chain seq x y z
N MET A 1 58.47 27.12 -16.48
CA MET A 1 57.67 25.88 -16.44
C MET A 1 56.51 25.87 -15.40
N LYS A 2 56.17 27.03 -14.77
CA LYS A 2 55.12 27.09 -13.71
C LYS A 2 53.71 27.52 -14.20
N LYS A 3 53.52 27.86 -15.46
CA LYS A 3 52.27 28.43 -15.97
C LYS A 3 51.31 27.47 -16.64
N ILE A 4 51.69 26.20 -16.84
CA ILE A 4 50.86 25.21 -17.58
C ILE A 4 50.06 24.32 -16.59
N ILE A 5 50.49 24.21 -15.32
CA ILE A 5 49.84 23.32 -14.36
C ILE A 5 48.50 23.84 -13.86
N PHE A 6 48.30 25.15 -13.78
CA PHE A 6 47.08 25.75 -13.25
C PHE A 6 45.83 25.59 -14.13
N PRO A 7 45.92 25.76 -15.47
CA PRO A 7 44.74 25.50 -16.32
C PRO A 7 44.40 24.02 -16.45
N LEU A 8 45.40 23.12 -16.34
CA LEU A 8 45.16 21.68 -16.37
C LEU A 8 44.40 21.18 -15.12
N PHE A 9 44.67 21.77 -13.96
CA PHE A 9 43.96 21.45 -12.70
C PHE A 9 42.52 21.96 -12.73
N LEU A 10 42.27 23.10 -13.33
CA LEU A 10 40.92 23.64 -13.49
C LEU A 10 40.07 22.81 -14.45
N LEU A 11 40.68 22.26 -15.52
CA LEU A 11 39.98 21.39 -16.47
C LEU A 11 39.56 20.05 -15.85
N VAL A 12 40.38 19.48 -14.98
CA VAL A 12 40.07 18.23 -14.27
C VAL A 12 38.89 18.44 -13.28
N PHE A 13 38.80 19.62 -12.63
CA PHE A 13 37.70 19.93 -11.72
C PHE A 13 36.34 20.11 -12.41
N VAL A 14 36.33 20.63 -13.66
CA VAL A 14 35.10 20.80 -14.41
C VAL A 14 34.55 19.46 -14.92
N PHE A 15 35.44 18.50 -15.23
CA PHE A 15 35.02 17.14 -15.64
C PHE A 15 34.50 16.28 -14.49
N ALA A 16 34.89 16.53 -13.24
CA ALA A 16 34.47 15.74 -12.08
C ALA A 16 33.00 15.99 -11.67
N CYS A 17 32.39 17.08 -12.14
CA CYS A 17 30.98 17.38 -11.84
C CYS A 17 29.97 16.74 -12.81
N SER A 18 30.40 16.00 -13.82
CA SER A 18 29.51 15.54 -14.92
C SER A 18 29.09 14.08 -14.84
N THR A 19 29.42 13.34 -13.80
CA THR A 19 29.05 11.92 -13.68
C THR A 19 28.27 11.58 -12.41
N THR A 20 27.28 12.39 -12.07
CA THR A 20 26.18 11.86 -11.28
C THR A 20 25.22 11.19 -12.26
N SER A 21 25.39 9.89 -12.44
CA SER A 21 24.32 9.05 -12.97
C SER A 21 23.15 9.11 -11.97
N GLY A 22 22.41 10.21 -12.03
CA GLY A 22 21.17 10.35 -11.29
C GLY A 22 20.25 9.24 -11.74
N LYS A 23 19.77 8.42 -10.82
CA LYS A 23 18.59 7.60 -11.11
C LYS A 23 17.55 8.54 -11.68
N GLU A 24 17.14 8.29 -12.92
CA GLU A 24 16.07 9.05 -13.56
C GLU A 24 14.84 9.00 -12.65
N VAL A 25 14.51 10.13 -12.04
CA VAL A 25 13.30 10.24 -11.22
C VAL A 25 12.13 10.36 -12.17
N LYS A 26 11.44 9.25 -12.40
CA LYS A 26 10.23 9.24 -13.22
C LYS A 26 9.06 9.82 -12.43
N SER A 27 8.32 10.71 -13.07
CA SER A 27 7.04 11.19 -12.54
C SER A 27 6.05 10.03 -12.39
N LEU A 28 5.18 10.09 -11.38
CA LEU A 28 4.05 9.16 -11.27
C LEU A 28 3.09 9.23 -12.47
N ARG A 29 3.18 10.27 -13.28
CA ARG A 29 2.45 10.42 -14.54
C ARG A 29 3.13 9.72 -15.73
N GLY A 30 4.28 9.06 -15.52
CA GLY A 30 5.09 8.48 -16.57
C GLY A 30 5.69 9.57 -17.48
N ASP A 31 5.67 9.33 -18.79
CA ASP A 31 6.25 10.21 -19.80
C ASP A 31 5.24 11.28 -20.33
N ALA A 32 4.11 11.47 -19.64
CA ALA A 32 3.12 12.45 -20.03
C ALA A 32 3.61 13.89 -19.76
N ASP A 33 3.47 14.77 -20.74
CA ASP A 33 3.78 16.20 -20.60
C ASP A 33 2.95 16.84 -19.47
N ILE A 34 3.51 17.84 -18.79
CA ILE A 34 2.86 18.55 -17.70
C ILE A 34 1.47 19.08 -18.06
N PRO A 35 1.26 19.71 -19.25
CA PRO A 35 -0.06 20.22 -19.66
C PRO A 35 -1.01 19.13 -20.17
N ALA A 36 -0.55 17.90 -20.36
CA ALA A 36 -1.41 16.83 -20.83
C ALA A 36 -2.45 16.43 -19.77
N ALA A 37 -3.59 15.92 -20.20
CA ALA A 37 -4.57 15.34 -19.31
C ALA A 37 -3.94 14.16 -18.54
N SER A 38 -4.35 13.98 -17.28
CA SER A 38 -3.94 12.83 -16.49
C SER A 38 -4.42 11.54 -17.15
N ASN A 39 -3.61 10.49 -17.09
CA ASN A 39 -4.06 9.17 -17.49
C ASN A 39 -5.32 8.80 -16.70
N PRO A 40 -6.28 8.10 -17.31
CA PRO A 40 -7.42 7.59 -16.57
C PRO A 40 -6.91 6.71 -15.41
N PRO A 41 -7.62 6.70 -14.28
CA PRO A 41 -7.26 5.81 -13.18
C PRO A 41 -7.27 4.36 -13.69
N VAL A 42 -6.34 3.56 -13.19
CA VAL A 42 -6.36 2.12 -13.44
C VAL A 42 -7.69 1.57 -12.98
N GLY A 43 -8.37 0.81 -13.84
CA GLY A 43 -9.62 0.16 -13.48
C GLY A 43 -9.43 -0.67 -12.20
N MET A 44 -10.43 -0.65 -11.33
CA MET A 44 -10.41 -1.48 -10.12
C MET A 44 -10.82 -2.92 -10.47
N ASP A 45 -10.04 -3.58 -11.31
CA ASP A 45 -10.20 -5.00 -11.52
C ASP A 45 -9.63 -5.69 -10.27
N TRP A 46 -10.55 -6.17 -9.44
CA TRP A 46 -10.18 -6.89 -8.24
C TRP A 46 -9.47 -8.18 -8.63
N LYS A 47 -8.29 -8.37 -8.08
CA LYS A 47 -7.56 -9.62 -8.21
C LYS A 47 -7.85 -10.49 -6.99
N PRO A 48 -8.70 -11.52 -7.10
CA PRO A 48 -8.86 -12.48 -6.03
C PRO A 48 -7.54 -13.26 -5.88
N GLU A 49 -7.03 -13.32 -4.66
CA GLU A 49 -5.91 -14.16 -4.29
C GLU A 49 -6.46 -15.33 -3.48
N ASP A 50 -6.05 -16.54 -3.79
CA ASP A 50 -6.43 -17.75 -3.02
C ASP A 50 -5.66 -17.86 -1.69
N ALA A 51 -4.71 -16.97 -1.47
CA ALA A 51 -3.85 -16.94 -0.28
C ALA A 51 -3.76 -15.54 0.32
N SER A 52 -3.35 -15.47 1.58
CA SER A 52 -3.11 -14.20 2.26
C SER A 52 -2.01 -13.38 1.55
N VAL A 53 -2.26 -12.11 1.35
CA VAL A 53 -1.30 -11.20 0.74
C VAL A 53 -0.23 -10.79 1.76
N ALA A 54 1.03 -10.78 1.33
CA ALA A 54 2.16 -10.43 2.19
C ALA A 54 2.07 -8.96 2.66
N ARG A 55 2.43 -8.73 3.92
CA ARG A 55 2.49 -7.39 4.49
C ARG A 55 3.61 -6.57 3.86
N THR A 56 3.42 -5.25 3.81
CA THR A 56 4.38 -4.27 3.33
C THR A 56 4.97 -3.39 4.44
N PHE A 57 4.41 -3.45 5.65
CA PHE A 57 4.92 -2.79 6.84
C PHE A 57 4.52 -3.53 8.12
N GLU A 58 5.19 -3.20 9.22
CA GLU A 58 4.93 -3.80 10.52
C GLU A 58 3.53 -3.44 11.04
N HIS A 59 2.85 -4.41 11.65
CA HIS A 59 1.47 -4.27 12.15
C HIS A 59 0.41 -3.90 11.11
N GLN A 60 0.73 -4.03 9.81
CA GLN A 60 -0.28 -3.85 8.77
C GLN A 60 -1.46 -4.79 9.01
N PRO A 61 -2.70 -4.26 8.97
CA PRO A 61 -3.89 -5.11 8.93
C PRO A 61 -3.81 -6.07 7.74
N PRO A 62 -4.25 -7.32 7.86
CA PRO A 62 -4.30 -8.23 6.74
C PRO A 62 -5.03 -7.61 5.55
N LEU A 63 -4.44 -7.74 4.36
CA LEU A 63 -5.07 -7.30 3.12
C LEU A 63 -6.20 -8.27 2.76
N ILE A 64 -7.25 -7.76 2.10
CA ILE A 64 -8.39 -8.56 1.68
C ILE A 64 -8.02 -9.31 0.39
N PRO A 65 -8.02 -10.65 0.39
CA PRO A 65 -7.60 -11.43 -0.76
C PRO A 65 -8.73 -11.74 -1.77
N HIS A 66 -9.94 -11.25 -1.53
CA HIS A 66 -11.10 -11.49 -2.38
C HIS A 66 -11.80 -10.19 -2.75
N ALA A 67 -12.64 -10.21 -3.77
CA ALA A 67 -13.43 -9.06 -4.18
C ALA A 67 -14.42 -8.63 -3.07
N VAL A 68 -14.55 -7.33 -2.87
CA VAL A 68 -15.46 -6.71 -1.88
C VAL A 68 -16.21 -5.49 -2.44
N ASN A 69 -16.19 -5.32 -3.76
CA ASN A 69 -16.79 -4.16 -4.43
C ASN A 69 -18.31 -4.06 -4.26
N GLU A 70 -18.99 -5.17 -3.96
CA GLU A 70 -20.42 -5.24 -3.73
C GLU A 70 -20.80 -5.30 -2.25
N TYR A 71 -19.80 -5.28 -1.34
CA TYR A 71 -20.05 -5.41 0.10
C TYR A 71 -20.35 -4.06 0.72
N ASN A 72 -21.39 -4.03 1.54
CA ASN A 72 -21.84 -2.83 2.24
C ASN A 72 -21.53 -2.91 3.72
N ILE A 73 -21.04 -1.80 4.25
CA ILE A 73 -20.89 -1.60 5.70
C ILE A 73 -21.67 -0.34 6.05
N THR A 74 -22.74 -0.53 6.78
CA THR A 74 -23.61 0.54 7.30
C THR A 74 -23.72 0.41 8.81
N THR A 75 -24.38 1.33 9.47
CA THR A 75 -24.65 1.18 10.91
C THR A 75 -25.63 0.06 11.25
N ALA A 76 -26.37 -0.44 10.27
CA ALA A 76 -27.35 -1.52 10.43
C ALA A 76 -26.87 -2.88 9.90
N GLN A 77 -25.90 -2.89 9.00
CA GLN A 77 -25.44 -4.09 8.29
C GLN A 77 -23.95 -4.02 8.02
N ASN A 78 -23.29 -5.18 8.09
CA ASN A 78 -21.89 -5.34 7.76
C ASN A 78 -21.68 -6.69 7.08
N ASP A 79 -21.64 -6.68 5.75
CA ASP A 79 -21.54 -7.89 4.93
C ASP A 79 -20.24 -8.69 5.18
N CYS A 80 -19.19 -8.05 5.69
CA CYS A 80 -17.97 -8.76 6.09
C CYS A 80 -18.24 -9.71 7.26
N LEU A 81 -19.10 -9.34 8.19
CA LEU A 81 -19.42 -10.12 9.38
C LEU A 81 -20.34 -11.31 9.07
N ASP A 82 -21.01 -11.33 7.93
CA ASP A 82 -21.85 -12.45 7.49
C ASP A 82 -21.01 -13.73 7.31
N CYS A 83 -19.71 -13.57 7.01
CA CYS A 83 -18.77 -14.68 6.96
C CYS A 83 -17.77 -14.62 8.12
N HIS A 84 -17.11 -13.48 8.31
CA HIS A 84 -16.04 -13.34 9.33
C HIS A 84 -16.54 -13.32 10.77
N GLY A 85 -17.83 -13.04 10.98
CA GLY A 85 -18.49 -13.10 12.30
C GLY A 85 -19.10 -14.46 12.64
N VAL A 86 -19.33 -15.31 11.65
CA VAL A 86 -20.06 -16.58 11.81
C VAL A 86 -19.10 -17.73 12.11
N PRO A 87 -19.35 -18.53 13.15
CA PRO A 87 -18.61 -19.76 13.39
C PRO A 87 -18.71 -20.72 12.19
N ASP A 88 -17.62 -21.39 11.89
CA ASP A 88 -17.54 -22.45 10.86
C ASP A 88 -17.85 -22.00 9.41
N SER A 89 -17.82 -20.70 9.15
CA SER A 89 -17.96 -20.15 7.80
C SER A 89 -16.76 -20.45 6.88
N GLY A 90 -15.64 -20.90 7.44
CA GLY A 90 -14.36 -21.03 6.74
C GLY A 90 -13.57 -19.72 6.63
N ALA A 91 -14.20 -18.57 6.87
CA ALA A 91 -13.52 -17.28 6.89
C ALA A 91 -12.71 -17.07 8.19
N PRO A 92 -11.52 -16.46 8.14
CA PRO A 92 -10.76 -16.13 9.34
C PRO A 92 -11.53 -15.12 10.21
N LYS A 93 -11.59 -15.37 11.50
CA LYS A 93 -12.27 -14.49 12.43
C LYS A 93 -11.43 -13.25 12.78
N PRO A 94 -12.07 -12.12 13.10
CA PRO A 94 -11.39 -10.95 13.64
C PRO A 94 -10.59 -11.33 14.89
N TYR A 95 -9.41 -10.75 15.03
CA TYR A 95 -8.56 -10.99 16.18
C TYR A 95 -9.17 -10.39 17.48
N LYS A 96 -8.71 -10.85 18.63
CA LYS A 96 -9.21 -10.43 19.95
C LYS A 96 -9.29 -8.92 20.15
N SER A 97 -8.38 -8.15 19.55
CA SER A 97 -8.39 -6.69 19.61
C SER A 97 -9.67 -6.06 19.05
N HIS A 98 -10.34 -6.72 18.11
CA HIS A 98 -11.60 -6.24 17.53
C HIS A 98 -12.81 -6.39 18.47
N TYR A 99 -12.63 -7.14 19.54
CA TYR A 99 -13.64 -7.37 20.59
C TYR A 99 -13.29 -6.63 21.90
N SER A 100 -12.67 -5.47 21.77
CA SER A 100 -12.38 -4.60 22.91
C SER A 100 -12.92 -3.20 22.64
N ASP A 101 -13.51 -2.60 23.66
CA ASP A 101 -13.93 -1.20 23.62
C ASP A 101 -12.75 -0.23 23.82
N ARG A 102 -13.05 1.06 23.90
CA ARG A 102 -12.04 2.11 24.08
C ARG A 102 -11.27 1.99 25.40
N ASP A 103 -11.89 1.45 26.39
CA ASP A 103 -11.30 1.27 27.74
C ASP A 103 -10.60 -0.08 27.88
N GLY A 104 -10.53 -0.86 26.79
CA GLY A 104 -9.91 -2.19 26.77
C GLY A 104 -10.80 -3.29 27.34
N LYS A 105 -12.07 -3.00 27.63
CA LYS A 105 -13.02 -3.99 28.12
C LYS A 105 -13.50 -4.87 26.98
N ALA A 106 -13.53 -6.19 27.21
CA ALA A 106 -14.01 -7.14 26.22
C ALA A 106 -15.51 -6.95 25.90
N THR A 107 -15.84 -7.05 24.61
CA THR A 107 -17.20 -7.00 24.07
C THR A 107 -17.59 -8.35 23.51
N GLU A 108 -18.88 -8.67 23.51
CA GLU A 108 -19.39 -9.94 22.93
C GLU A 108 -19.37 -9.92 21.39
N GLN A 109 -19.53 -8.74 20.81
CA GLN A 109 -19.52 -8.53 19.37
C GLN A 109 -18.32 -7.65 18.98
N VAL A 110 -18.03 -7.57 17.68
CA VAL A 110 -17.02 -6.64 17.17
C VAL A 110 -17.36 -5.24 17.66
N SER A 111 -16.43 -4.62 18.34
CA SER A 111 -16.58 -3.29 18.91
C SER A 111 -16.81 -2.25 17.79
N GLY A 112 -17.60 -1.23 18.06
CA GLY A 112 -17.82 -0.12 17.16
C GLY A 112 -16.53 0.59 16.68
N LEU A 113 -15.44 0.47 17.43
CA LEU A 113 -14.11 0.98 17.04
C LEU A 113 -13.55 0.28 15.78
N TRP A 114 -13.94 -0.97 15.55
CA TRP A 114 -13.41 -1.85 14.51
C TRP A 114 -14.47 -2.29 13.52
N TYR A 115 -15.65 -1.68 13.60
CA TYR A 115 -16.82 -2.11 12.83
C TYR A 115 -16.69 -1.83 11.32
N PHE A 116 -16.07 -0.72 10.94
CA PHE A 116 -15.86 -0.34 9.54
C PHE A 116 -14.56 -0.95 9.01
N CYS A 117 -14.62 -2.22 8.68
CA CYS A 117 -13.47 -3.06 8.33
C CYS A 117 -12.59 -2.46 7.21
N THR A 118 -13.20 -1.89 6.18
CA THR A 118 -12.51 -1.33 5.01
C THR A 118 -11.74 -0.04 5.27
N GLN A 119 -11.85 0.55 6.47
CA GLN A 119 -10.99 1.66 6.88
C GLN A 119 -9.55 1.21 7.15
N CYS A 120 -9.36 -0.05 7.49
CA CYS A 120 -8.05 -0.62 7.81
C CYS A 120 -7.69 -1.81 6.89
N HIS A 121 -8.67 -2.61 6.51
CA HIS A 121 -8.47 -3.72 5.58
C HIS A 121 -8.81 -3.27 4.16
N VAL A 122 -7.87 -3.44 3.24
CA VAL A 122 -8.03 -3.00 1.84
C VAL A 122 -7.91 -4.19 0.90
N GLY A 123 -8.74 -4.18 -0.14
CA GLY A 123 -8.67 -5.14 -1.23
C GLY A 123 -7.48 -4.88 -2.14
N GLN A 124 -7.18 -5.83 -2.99
CA GLN A 124 -6.10 -5.74 -3.96
C GLN A 124 -6.66 -5.60 -5.37
N VAL A 125 -5.98 -4.81 -6.17
CA VAL A 125 -6.26 -4.66 -7.60
C VAL A 125 -5.10 -5.20 -8.41
N GLU A 126 -5.35 -5.63 -9.64
CA GLU A 126 -4.30 -6.03 -10.55
C GLU A 126 -3.59 -4.79 -11.11
N ALA A 127 -2.68 -4.25 -10.31
CA ALA A 127 -1.86 -3.12 -10.72
C ALA A 127 -0.40 -3.39 -10.36
N LYS A 128 0.50 -3.02 -11.28
CA LYS A 128 1.93 -3.12 -11.01
C LYS A 128 2.30 -2.09 -9.93
N PRO A 129 2.94 -2.50 -8.82
CA PRO A 129 3.37 -1.57 -7.79
C PRO A 129 4.38 -0.56 -8.35
N LEU A 130 4.27 0.69 -7.95
CA LEU A 130 5.18 1.76 -8.35
C LEU A 130 6.58 1.58 -7.75
N VAL A 131 6.63 0.97 -6.57
CA VAL A 131 7.86 0.71 -5.82
C VAL A 131 7.84 -0.74 -5.36
N GLU A 132 8.97 -1.41 -5.48
CA GLU A 132 9.12 -2.78 -4.99
C GLU A 132 8.95 -2.84 -3.47
N ASN A 133 8.21 -3.84 -3.00
CA ASN A 133 8.10 -4.11 -1.56
C ASN A 133 9.38 -4.78 -1.05
N THR A 134 10.15 -4.06 -0.26
CA THR A 134 11.38 -4.55 0.38
C THR A 134 11.19 -4.95 1.85
N PHE A 135 9.97 -4.85 2.37
CA PHE A 135 9.65 -5.18 3.75
C PHE A 135 9.81 -6.68 4.00
N LYS A 136 10.47 -7.02 5.10
CA LYS A 136 10.58 -8.39 5.61
C LYS A 136 9.96 -8.41 7.01
N ALA A 137 8.85 -9.13 7.14
CA ALA A 137 8.26 -9.38 8.46
C ALA A 137 9.26 -10.13 9.35
N LYS A 138 9.37 -9.71 10.60
CA LYS A 138 10.15 -10.41 11.63
C LYS A 138 9.34 -11.55 12.20
#